data_ad98787b773c31af0702ea446404d69a
#
_entry.id   ad98787b773c31af0702ea446404d69a
#
_cell.length_a   1.000
_cell.length_b   1.000
_cell.length_c   1.000
_cell.angle_alpha   90.00
_cell.angle_beta   90.00
_cell.angle_gamma   90.00
#
_symmetry.space_group_name_H-M   'P 1'
#
loop_
_entity.id
_entity.type
_entity.pdbx_description
1 polymer ?
#
loop_
_entity_poly.entity_id
_entity_poly.type
_entity_poly.pdbx_seq_one_letter_code
_entity_poly.pdbx_strand_id
1 'polypeptide(L)'
;VLSLTEYFGVPFLEPRPSRPAVVDVSWGYLNIRDKPDTSSPVLARAYDGARLTVLNQWQNWYVVRFDSVVGWANADFITLL
;
A
#
# COMPACT_ATOMS: atom_id res chain seq x y z
N VAL A 1 -9.93 9.99 16.40
CA VAL A 1 -9.07 9.32 15.45
C VAL A 1 -9.93 8.60 14.41
N LEU A 2 -9.70 8.90 13.14
CA LEU A 2 -10.43 8.23 12.07
C LEU A 2 -9.93 6.79 11.92
N SER A 3 -10.86 5.86 11.71
CA SER A 3 -10.52 4.48 11.45
C SER A 3 -9.97 4.34 10.02
N LEU A 4 -9.22 3.26 9.76
CA LEU A 4 -8.76 2.96 8.40
C LEU A 4 -9.94 2.73 7.46
N THR A 5 -11.06 2.20 7.96
CA THR A 5 -12.28 2.02 7.18
C THR A 5 -12.79 3.33 6.63
N GLU A 6 -12.80 4.38 7.45
CA GLU A 6 -13.25 5.70 7.00
C GLU A 6 -12.30 6.30 5.97
N TYR A 7 -10.99 6.10 6.15
CA TYR A 7 -10.00 6.62 5.23
C TYR A 7 -9.97 5.88 3.89
N PHE A 8 -10.07 4.56 3.94
CA PHE A 8 -9.75 3.74 2.78
C PHE A 8 -10.96 2.97 2.23
N GLY A 9 -12.14 3.12 2.84
CA GLY A 9 -13.36 2.53 2.34
C GLY A 9 -13.39 1.01 2.37
N VAL A 10 -12.63 0.38 3.27
CA VAL A 10 -12.60 -1.07 3.44
C VAL A 10 -13.23 -1.47 4.78
N PRO A 11 -13.54 -2.76 4.98
CA PRO A 11 -14.02 -3.23 6.27
C PRO A 11 -13.03 -2.92 7.39
N PHE A 12 -13.49 -2.94 8.61
CA PHE A 12 -12.69 -2.64 9.79
C PHE A 12 -11.33 -3.35 9.75
N LEU A 13 -10.27 -2.59 9.98
CA LEU A 13 -8.92 -3.09 10.08
C LEU A 13 -8.39 -2.84 11.49
N GLU A 14 -7.79 -3.87 12.08
CA GLU A 14 -7.15 -3.71 13.37
C GLU A 14 -5.85 -2.93 13.22
N PRO A 15 -5.53 -2.05 14.17
CA PRO A 15 -4.25 -1.36 14.16
C PRO A 15 -3.08 -2.34 14.18
N ARG A 16 -2.04 -2.04 13.41
CA ARG A 16 -0.81 -2.84 13.35
C ARG A 16 0.40 -1.92 13.35
N PRO A 17 1.55 -2.38 13.88
CA PRO A 17 2.79 -1.62 13.76
C PRO A 17 3.17 -1.39 12.30
N SER A 18 3.70 -0.23 12.00
CA SER A 18 4.23 0.04 10.66
C SER A 18 5.50 -0.78 10.43
N ARG A 19 5.73 -1.18 9.18
CA ARG A 19 6.86 -2.04 8.82
C ARG A 19 7.56 -1.50 7.57
N PRO A 20 8.89 -1.45 7.57
CA PRO A 20 9.62 -1.06 6.37
C PRO A 20 9.50 -2.15 5.30
N ALA A 21 9.46 -1.72 4.06
CA ALA A 21 9.33 -2.62 2.94
C ALA A 21 9.98 -2.04 1.70
N VAL A 22 10.09 -2.87 0.66
CA VAL A 22 10.68 -2.48 -0.61
C VAL A 22 9.82 -3.00 -1.75
N VAL A 23 9.70 -2.22 -2.82
CA VAL A 23 9.01 -2.64 -4.04
C VAL A 23 9.88 -3.67 -4.76
N ASP A 24 9.30 -4.81 -5.08
CA ASP A 24 9.98 -5.93 -5.73
C ASP A 24 9.18 -6.34 -6.96
N VAL A 25 9.44 -5.68 -8.08
CA VAL A 25 8.84 -6.00 -9.37
C VAL A 25 9.97 -6.37 -10.34
N SER A 26 9.66 -7.21 -11.34
CA SER A 26 10.67 -7.65 -12.30
C SER A 26 11.19 -6.48 -13.13
N TRP A 27 10.30 -5.57 -13.49
CA TRP A 27 10.61 -4.35 -14.23
C TRP A 27 9.42 -3.40 -14.13
N GLY A 28 9.65 -2.10 -14.35
CA GLY A 28 8.58 -1.12 -14.32
C GLY A 28 8.30 -0.62 -12.90
N TYR A 29 7.04 -0.59 -12.54
CA TYR A 29 6.62 0.07 -11.31
C TYR A 29 5.39 -0.61 -10.71
N LEU A 30 5.17 -0.31 -9.42
CA LEU A 30 3.99 -0.71 -8.68
C LEU A 30 3.08 0.50 -8.53
N ASN A 31 1.81 0.35 -8.89
CA ASN A 31 0.82 1.40 -8.71
C ASN A 31 0.36 1.45 -7.25
N ILE A 32 0.35 2.65 -6.69
CA ILE A 32 -0.24 2.91 -5.37
C ILE A 32 -1.59 3.56 -5.62
N ARG A 33 -2.67 2.91 -5.16
CA ARG A 33 -4.03 3.25 -5.54
C ARG A 33 -4.83 3.82 -4.39
N ASP A 34 -5.91 4.49 -4.72
CA ASP A 34 -6.83 5.07 -3.74
C ASP A 34 -7.57 4.01 -2.93
N LYS A 35 -7.86 2.85 -3.54
CA LYS A 35 -8.57 1.74 -2.91
C LYS A 35 -7.91 0.42 -3.26
N PRO A 36 -8.20 -0.65 -2.50
CA PRO A 36 -7.57 -1.96 -2.74
C PRO A 36 -8.25 -2.70 -3.90
N ASP A 37 -8.22 -2.12 -5.07
CA ASP A 37 -8.71 -2.75 -6.29
C ASP A 37 -7.98 -2.16 -7.50
N THR A 38 -7.99 -2.88 -8.61
CA THR A 38 -7.24 -2.49 -9.81
C THR A 38 -7.98 -1.46 -10.67
N SER A 39 -9.21 -1.11 -10.32
CA SER A 39 -10.00 -0.12 -11.05
C SER A 39 -9.98 1.26 -10.39
N SER A 40 -9.42 1.38 -9.19
CA SER A 40 -9.36 2.66 -8.50
C SER A 40 -8.26 3.56 -9.05
N PRO A 41 -8.36 4.88 -8.84
CA PRO A 41 -7.35 5.81 -9.31
C PRO A 41 -5.96 5.50 -8.77
N VAL A 42 -4.94 5.70 -9.61
CA VAL A 42 -3.54 5.58 -9.23
C VAL A 42 -3.08 6.90 -8.64
N LEU A 43 -2.60 6.85 -7.40
CA LEU A 43 -2.13 8.03 -6.68
C LEU A 43 -0.64 8.27 -6.91
N ALA A 44 0.14 7.20 -7.06
CA ALA A 44 1.58 7.27 -7.27
C ALA A 44 2.09 5.99 -7.91
N ARG A 45 3.31 6.05 -8.45
CA ARG A 45 4.03 4.89 -8.99
C ARG A 45 5.33 4.73 -8.24
N ALA A 46 5.58 3.54 -7.71
CA ALA A 46 6.81 3.22 -7.01
C ALA A 46 7.60 2.22 -7.84
N TYR A 47 8.83 2.59 -8.21
CA TYR A 47 9.65 1.74 -9.07
C TYR A 47 10.36 0.66 -8.25
N ASP A 48 10.85 -0.37 -8.95
CA ASP A 48 11.57 -1.46 -8.31
C ASP A 48 12.69 -0.94 -7.41
N GLY A 49 12.76 -1.50 -6.20
CA GLY A 49 13.75 -1.07 -5.20
C GLY A 49 13.33 0.14 -4.36
N ALA A 50 12.22 0.79 -4.67
CA ALA A 50 11.75 1.93 -3.88
C ALA A 50 11.37 1.50 -2.47
N ARG A 51 11.73 2.31 -1.48
CA ARG A 51 11.39 2.05 -0.08
C ARG A 51 10.03 2.65 0.24
N LEU A 52 9.24 1.89 1.01
CA LEU A 52 7.97 2.37 1.51
C LEU A 52 7.69 1.77 2.89
N THR A 53 6.64 2.26 3.53
CA THR A 53 6.24 1.78 4.86
C THR A 53 4.88 1.13 4.75
N VAL A 54 4.78 -0.13 5.16
CA VAL A 54 3.49 -0.84 5.21
C VAL A 54 2.81 -0.47 6.52
N LEU A 55 1.61 0.09 6.42
CA LEU A 55 0.85 0.54 7.58
C LEU A 55 -0.18 -0.47 8.04
N ASN A 56 -0.75 -1.23 7.10
CA ASN A 56 -1.73 -2.27 7.41
C ASN A 56 -1.92 -3.17 6.20
N GLN A 57 -2.76 -4.19 6.35
CA GLN A 57 -3.05 -5.16 5.32
C GLN A 57 -4.53 -5.52 5.31
N TRP A 58 -5.08 -5.66 4.12
CA TRP A 58 -6.42 -6.21 3.91
C TRP A 58 -6.37 -7.14 2.71
N GLN A 59 -6.63 -8.44 2.95
CA GLN A 59 -6.46 -9.47 1.93
C GLN A 59 -5.05 -9.40 1.33
N ASN A 60 -4.92 -9.38 0.01
CA ASN A 60 -3.63 -9.32 -0.67
C ASN A 60 -3.20 -7.88 -0.99
N TRP A 61 -3.65 -6.91 -0.22
CA TRP A 61 -3.32 -5.50 -0.40
C TRP A 61 -2.72 -4.92 0.86
N TYR A 62 -1.68 -4.10 0.69
CA TYR A 62 -1.08 -3.34 1.78
C TYR A 62 -1.48 -1.87 1.68
N VAL A 63 -1.82 -1.28 2.82
CA VAL A 63 -1.83 0.18 2.94
C VAL A 63 -0.39 0.61 3.12
N VAL A 64 0.10 1.46 2.23
CA VAL A 64 1.49 1.88 2.25
C VAL A 64 1.61 3.40 2.26
N ARG A 65 2.69 3.88 2.87
CA ARG A 65 3.11 5.26 2.73
C ARG A 65 4.36 5.28 1.87
N PHE A 66 4.30 6.03 0.78
CA PHE A 66 5.40 6.24 -0.14
C PHE A 66 5.59 7.75 -0.31
N ASP A 67 6.69 8.28 0.23
CA ASP A 67 6.89 9.72 0.36
C ASP A 67 5.72 10.36 1.10
N SER A 68 5.00 11.27 0.48
CA SER A 68 3.83 11.93 1.09
C SER A 68 2.50 11.28 0.71
N VAL A 69 2.54 10.17 -0.02
CA VAL A 69 1.33 9.50 -0.52
C VAL A 69 1.01 8.29 0.35
N VAL A 70 -0.24 8.17 0.76
CA VAL A 70 -0.76 6.98 1.45
C VAL A 70 -1.82 6.35 0.57
N GLY A 71 -1.67 5.08 0.28
CA GLY A 71 -2.61 4.38 -0.58
C GLY A 71 -2.44 2.87 -0.51
N TRP A 72 -3.06 2.17 -1.44
CA TRP A 72 -3.09 0.71 -1.48
C TRP A 72 -2.21 0.17 -2.59
N ALA A 73 -1.45 -0.88 -2.29
CA ALA A 73 -0.60 -1.55 -3.25
C ALA A 73 -0.70 -3.06 -3.08
N ASN A 74 -0.58 -3.79 -4.20
CA ASN A 74 -0.70 -5.24 -4.19
C ASN A 74 0.49 -5.85 -3.45
N ALA A 75 0.20 -6.72 -2.49
CA ALA A 75 1.21 -7.33 -1.63
C ALA A 75 2.16 -8.25 -2.37
N ASP A 76 1.77 -8.79 -3.53
CA ASP A 76 2.63 -9.68 -4.33
C ASP A 76 3.91 -9.00 -4.81
N PHE A 77 3.92 -7.68 -4.87
CA PHE A 77 5.04 -6.91 -5.40
C PHE A 77 5.78 -6.12 -4.31
N ILE A 78 5.56 -6.49 -3.06
CA ILE A 78 6.18 -5.82 -1.92
C ILE A 78 6.85 -6.87 -1.03
N THR A 79 8.10 -6.62 -0.71
CA THR A 79 8.88 -7.45 0.22
C THR A 79 9.05 -6.71 1.53
N LEU A 80 8.57 -7.30 2.62
CA LEU A 80 8.79 -6.75 3.96
C LEU A 80 10.25 -6.94 4.36
N LEU A 81 10.84 -5.92 4.94
CA LEU A 81 12.23 -5.95 5.38
C LEU A 81 12.37 -6.40 6.82
#